data_7b6b78458944643d352a24251b3518bf
#
_entry.id   7b6b78458944643d352a24251b3518bf
#
_cell.length_a   1.000
_cell.length_b   1.000
_cell.length_c   1.000
_cell.angle_alpha   90.00
_cell.angle_beta   90.00
_cell.angle_gamma   90.00
#
_symmetry.space_group_name_H-M   'P 1'
#
loop_
_entity.id
_entity.type
_entity.pdbx_description
1 polymer ?
#
loop_
_entity_poly.entity_id
_entity_poly.type
_entity_poly.pdbx_seq_one_letter_code
_entity_poly.pdbx_strand_id
1 'polypeptide(L)'
;MPTVCITGASRGLGKEFVKQFLEDDWNIIATCRNPDQIQWDVPHDNMEVFSLDVTDFNSITKLKSDLANRPIDVLINNAGIIGQRDGFGTLDYSAWASAMDTNVFGPMRIAEALVENVVESDRKQMVFITSRMGSITETSPNAYVYRSSKAALNMAVKCMSLELANKGIIAVLFHPGHVQTDMGGASAPVIPKTSIAGMKKQILNFTQKNNGEFLSYDGQLIPW
;
A
#
# COMPACT_ATOMS: atom_id res chain seq x y z
N MET A 1 20.76 -4.50 -7.70
CA MET A 1 19.56 -3.69 -8.01
C MET A 1 18.60 -3.86 -6.86
N PRO A 2 18.02 -2.78 -6.33
CA PRO A 2 17.04 -2.90 -5.26
C PRO A 2 15.72 -3.51 -5.74
N THR A 3 14.97 -4.11 -4.83
CA THR A 3 13.72 -4.82 -5.12
C THR A 3 12.54 -4.14 -4.45
N VAL A 4 11.46 -3.89 -5.20
CA VAL A 4 10.18 -3.42 -4.65
C VAL A 4 9.07 -4.46 -4.88
N CYS A 5 8.32 -4.76 -3.82
CA CYS A 5 7.13 -5.61 -3.89
C CYS A 5 5.89 -4.71 -3.76
N ILE A 6 4.93 -4.83 -4.71
CA ILE A 6 3.76 -3.95 -4.79
C ILE A 6 2.48 -4.79 -4.82
N THR A 7 1.60 -4.58 -3.83
CA THR A 7 0.29 -5.24 -3.83
C THR A 7 -0.74 -4.41 -4.60
N GLY A 8 -1.64 -5.11 -5.34
CA GLY A 8 -2.66 -4.45 -6.16
C GLY A 8 -2.08 -3.67 -7.35
N ALA A 9 -1.09 -4.26 -8.03
CA ALA A 9 -0.30 -3.64 -9.10
C ALA A 9 -1.01 -3.56 -10.46
N SER A 10 -2.21 -4.16 -10.61
CA SER A 10 -2.87 -4.30 -11.92
C SER A 10 -3.39 -3.02 -12.56
N ARG A 11 -3.66 -1.98 -11.77
CA ARG A 11 -4.27 -0.71 -12.23
C ARG A 11 -3.97 0.43 -11.28
N GLY A 12 -4.41 1.63 -11.68
CA GLY A 12 -4.36 2.84 -10.85
C GLY A 12 -2.97 3.13 -10.30
N LEU A 13 -2.89 3.43 -9.00
CA LEU A 13 -1.63 3.76 -8.34
C LEU A 13 -0.62 2.61 -8.37
N GLY A 14 -1.08 1.37 -8.19
CA GLY A 14 -0.19 0.20 -8.20
C GLY A 14 0.52 0.03 -9.54
N LYS A 15 -0.20 0.18 -10.68
CA LYS A 15 0.39 0.11 -12.02
C LYS A 15 1.38 1.26 -12.25
N GLU A 16 1.05 2.45 -11.77
CA GLU A 16 1.96 3.60 -11.87
C GLU A 16 3.21 3.46 -11.00
N PHE A 17 3.11 2.86 -9.81
CA PHE A 17 4.29 2.49 -9.01
C PHE A 17 5.21 1.56 -9.79
N VAL A 18 4.67 0.46 -10.35
CA VAL A 18 5.44 -0.47 -11.19
C VAL A 18 6.19 0.29 -12.28
N LYS A 19 5.48 1.13 -13.04
CA LYS A 19 6.08 1.91 -14.13
C LYS A 19 7.25 2.75 -13.66
N GLN A 20 7.06 3.57 -12.62
CA GLN A 20 8.09 4.51 -12.18
C GLN A 20 9.28 3.84 -11.49
N PHE A 21 9.10 2.68 -10.84
CA PHE A 21 10.24 1.94 -10.29
C PHE A 21 11.01 1.20 -11.39
N LEU A 22 10.35 0.71 -12.45
CA LEU A 22 11.01 0.16 -13.64
C LEU A 22 11.86 1.22 -14.37
N GLU A 23 11.36 2.46 -14.47
CA GLU A 23 12.11 3.59 -15.08
C GLU A 23 13.43 3.88 -14.35
N ASP A 24 13.58 3.46 -13.08
CA ASP A 24 14.80 3.60 -12.27
C ASP A 24 15.58 2.27 -12.12
N ASP A 25 15.35 1.30 -12.98
CA ASP A 25 16.02 -0.02 -13.02
C ASP A 25 15.88 -0.85 -11.73
N TRP A 26 14.74 -0.79 -11.05
CA TRP A 26 14.44 -1.65 -9.91
C TRP A 26 13.93 -3.02 -10.34
N ASN A 27 14.21 -4.05 -9.53
CA ASN A 27 13.50 -5.33 -9.62
C ASN A 27 12.10 -5.18 -9.06
N ILE A 28 11.09 -5.62 -9.81
CA ILE A 28 9.69 -5.50 -9.45
C ILE A 28 9.07 -6.86 -9.14
N ILE A 29 8.49 -6.98 -7.95
CA ILE A 29 7.55 -8.03 -7.58
C ILE A 29 6.15 -7.41 -7.61
N ALA A 30 5.47 -7.53 -8.74
CA ALA A 30 4.10 -7.03 -8.88
C ALA A 30 3.11 -8.11 -8.46
N THR A 31 2.09 -7.76 -7.65
CA THR A 31 1.06 -8.74 -7.28
C THR A 31 -0.34 -8.24 -7.59
N CYS A 32 -1.20 -9.15 -8.03
CA CYS A 32 -2.61 -8.90 -8.31
C CYS A 32 -3.41 -10.21 -8.34
N ARG A 33 -4.74 -10.14 -8.30
CA ARG A 33 -5.58 -11.33 -8.26
C ARG A 33 -5.53 -12.18 -9.53
N ASN A 34 -5.47 -11.54 -10.70
CA ASN A 34 -5.53 -12.20 -12.01
C ASN A 34 -4.38 -11.71 -12.90
N PRO A 35 -3.15 -12.21 -12.73
CA PRO A 35 -1.99 -11.75 -13.50
C PRO A 35 -2.13 -11.95 -15.00
N ASP A 36 -2.74 -13.06 -15.44
CA ASP A 36 -2.91 -13.40 -16.86
C ASP A 36 -3.85 -12.44 -17.62
N GLN A 37 -4.64 -11.63 -16.92
CA GLN A 37 -5.58 -10.68 -17.51
C GLN A 37 -4.99 -9.28 -17.68
N ILE A 38 -3.72 -9.08 -17.30
CA ILE A 38 -3.09 -7.76 -17.32
C ILE A 38 -2.15 -7.66 -18.50
N GLN A 39 -2.41 -6.68 -19.36
CA GLN A 39 -1.42 -6.25 -20.33
C GLN A 39 -0.50 -5.20 -19.70
N TRP A 40 0.75 -5.58 -19.57
CA TRP A 40 1.79 -4.65 -19.17
C TRP A 40 2.27 -3.91 -20.44
N ASP A 41 2.29 -2.58 -20.37
CA ASP A 41 2.60 -1.74 -21.54
C ASP A 41 4.07 -1.91 -22.00
N VAL A 42 4.89 -2.55 -21.17
CA VAL A 42 6.32 -2.81 -21.47
C VAL A 42 6.70 -4.16 -20.87
N PRO A 43 7.23 -5.11 -21.66
CA PRO A 43 7.92 -6.27 -21.09
C PRO A 43 9.22 -5.82 -20.47
N HIS A 44 9.46 -6.23 -19.23
CA HIS A 44 10.70 -5.93 -18.52
C HIS A 44 11.28 -7.20 -17.92
N ASP A 45 12.55 -7.46 -18.22
CA ASP A 45 13.31 -8.59 -17.66
C ASP A 45 13.42 -8.51 -16.12
N ASN A 46 13.22 -7.30 -15.56
CA ASN A 46 13.30 -7.01 -14.14
C ASN A 46 11.94 -7.06 -13.43
N MET A 47 10.89 -7.64 -14.03
CA MET A 47 9.56 -7.72 -13.43
C MET A 47 9.03 -9.14 -13.38
N GLU A 48 8.61 -9.55 -12.19
CA GLU A 48 7.87 -10.77 -11.96
C GLU A 48 6.47 -10.44 -11.45
N VAL A 49 5.47 -11.21 -11.91
CA VAL A 49 4.08 -11.00 -11.52
C VAL A 49 3.54 -12.24 -10.82
N PHE A 50 2.99 -12.05 -9.61
CA PHE A 50 2.43 -13.12 -8.80
C PHE A 50 0.93 -12.94 -8.59
N SER A 51 0.20 -14.06 -8.54
CA SER A 51 -1.19 -14.05 -8.11
C SER A 51 -1.28 -13.81 -6.61
N LEU A 52 -2.07 -12.81 -6.20
CA LEU A 52 -2.29 -12.51 -4.79
C LEU A 52 -3.70 -11.95 -4.57
N ASP A 53 -4.46 -12.60 -3.70
CA ASP A 53 -5.59 -12.00 -2.99
C ASP A 53 -5.17 -11.75 -1.54
N VAL A 54 -5.14 -10.48 -1.13
CA VAL A 54 -4.72 -10.07 0.22
C VAL A 54 -5.68 -10.49 1.32
N THR A 55 -6.88 -10.97 0.96
CA THR A 55 -7.89 -11.51 1.88
C THR A 55 -7.82 -13.03 2.03
N ASP A 56 -7.08 -13.72 1.15
CA ASP A 56 -6.95 -15.18 1.15
C ASP A 56 -5.61 -15.60 1.78
N PHE A 57 -5.70 -16.30 2.91
CA PHE A 57 -4.53 -16.81 3.64
C PHE A 57 -3.68 -17.79 2.79
N ASN A 58 -4.31 -18.64 1.98
CA ASN A 58 -3.59 -19.57 1.13
C ASN A 58 -2.81 -18.85 0.03
N SER A 59 -3.40 -17.80 -0.55
CA SER A 59 -2.75 -16.95 -1.54
C SER A 59 -1.51 -16.26 -0.94
N ILE A 60 -1.61 -15.76 0.28
CA ILE A 60 -0.49 -15.11 1.00
C ILE A 60 0.61 -16.13 1.32
N THR A 61 0.24 -17.30 1.83
CA THR A 61 1.20 -18.38 2.14
C THR A 61 1.95 -18.85 0.88
N LYS A 62 1.23 -18.94 -0.24
CA LYS A 62 1.86 -19.27 -1.52
C LYS A 62 2.86 -18.21 -1.95
N LEU A 63 2.50 -16.94 -1.91
CA LEU A 63 3.41 -15.84 -2.23
C LEU A 63 4.68 -15.87 -1.36
N LYS A 64 4.53 -16.05 -0.04
CA LYS A 64 5.67 -16.20 0.87
C LYS A 64 6.59 -17.35 0.45
N SER A 65 6.02 -18.49 0.09
CA SER A 65 6.78 -19.67 -0.37
C SER A 65 7.50 -19.38 -1.69
N ASP A 66 6.82 -18.75 -2.65
CA ASP A 66 7.38 -18.44 -3.98
C ASP A 66 8.53 -17.43 -3.87
N LEU A 67 8.44 -16.47 -2.94
CA LEU A 67 9.50 -15.49 -2.71
C LEU A 67 10.64 -16.02 -1.81
N ALA A 68 10.39 -17.04 -1.02
CA ALA A 68 11.36 -17.64 -0.09
C ALA A 68 12.11 -16.57 0.74
N ASN A 69 13.43 -16.56 0.71
CA ASN A 69 14.29 -15.61 1.44
C ASN A 69 14.75 -14.42 0.57
N ARG A 70 14.05 -14.12 -0.53
CA ARG A 70 14.41 -13.04 -1.44
C ARG A 70 14.29 -11.69 -0.74
N PRO A 71 15.37 -10.88 -0.67
CA PRO A 71 15.31 -9.56 -0.02
C PRO A 71 14.36 -8.62 -0.75
N ILE A 72 13.59 -7.84 0.03
CA ILE A 72 12.65 -6.83 -0.46
C ILE A 72 13.01 -5.50 0.18
N ASP A 73 13.58 -4.58 -0.59
CA ASP A 73 14.00 -3.26 -0.12
C ASP A 73 12.81 -2.38 0.27
N VAL A 74 11.74 -2.46 -0.52
CA VAL A 74 10.50 -1.70 -0.28
C VAL A 74 9.30 -2.61 -0.49
N LEU A 75 8.49 -2.82 0.54
CA LEU A 75 7.17 -3.45 0.46
C LEU A 75 6.10 -2.37 0.40
N ILE A 76 5.36 -2.26 -0.71
CA ILE A 76 4.28 -1.30 -0.89
C ILE A 76 2.93 -2.01 -0.78
N ASN A 77 2.25 -1.85 0.36
CA ASN A 77 0.89 -2.29 0.61
C ASN A 77 -0.09 -1.28 0.01
N ASN A 78 -0.44 -1.47 -1.27
CA ASN A 78 -1.31 -0.59 -2.04
C ASN A 78 -2.70 -1.17 -2.27
N ALA A 79 -2.89 -2.48 -2.25
CA ALA A 79 -4.20 -3.09 -2.44
C ALA A 79 -5.24 -2.53 -1.44
N GLY A 80 -6.41 -2.16 -1.95
CA GLY A 80 -7.47 -1.60 -1.12
C GLY A 80 -8.76 -1.35 -1.90
N ILE A 81 -9.85 -1.17 -1.15
CA ILE A 81 -11.19 -0.85 -1.67
C ILE A 81 -11.78 0.35 -0.95
N ILE A 82 -12.69 1.06 -1.61
CA ILE A 82 -13.39 2.19 -0.97
C ILE A 82 -14.57 1.73 -0.12
N GLY A 83 -15.12 0.55 -0.43
CA GLY A 83 -16.36 0.08 0.18
C GLY A 83 -17.56 0.95 -0.19
N GLN A 84 -18.63 0.83 0.59
CA GLN A 84 -19.87 1.57 0.38
C GLN A 84 -19.80 2.95 1.05
N ARG A 85 -20.42 3.96 0.44
CA ARG A 85 -20.42 5.36 0.92
C ARG A 85 -21.75 5.71 1.59
N ASP A 86 -22.20 4.87 2.51
CA ASP A 86 -23.48 5.07 3.20
C ASP A 86 -23.37 6.05 4.37
N GLY A 87 -24.50 6.70 4.67
CA GLY A 87 -24.67 7.54 5.85
C GLY A 87 -25.13 6.73 7.08
N PHE A 88 -25.15 7.39 8.22
CA PHE A 88 -25.69 6.80 9.45
C PHE A 88 -27.16 6.41 9.26
N GLY A 89 -27.50 5.18 9.65
CA GLY A 89 -28.84 4.61 9.48
C GLY A 89 -29.02 3.71 8.25
N THR A 90 -28.04 3.72 7.29
CA THR A 90 -28.07 2.87 6.09
C THR A 90 -26.77 2.07 5.92
N LEU A 91 -26.06 1.82 7.02
CA LEU A 91 -24.75 1.16 7.00
C LEU A 91 -24.86 -0.32 6.64
N ASP A 92 -24.09 -0.76 5.65
CA ASP A 92 -23.91 -2.16 5.32
C ASP A 92 -22.72 -2.73 6.08
N TYR A 93 -23.01 -3.54 7.11
CA TYR A 93 -21.98 -4.16 7.94
C TYR A 93 -21.18 -5.25 7.22
N SER A 94 -21.74 -5.89 6.18
CA SER A 94 -21.02 -6.87 5.37
C SER A 94 -19.98 -6.19 4.47
N ALA A 95 -20.36 -5.08 3.86
CA ALA A 95 -19.42 -4.22 3.11
C ALA A 95 -18.33 -3.63 4.04
N TRP A 96 -18.71 -3.30 5.28
CA TRP A 96 -17.74 -2.82 6.28
C TRP A 96 -16.73 -3.90 6.68
N ALA A 97 -17.20 -5.11 6.96
CA ALA A 97 -16.32 -6.25 7.25
C ALA A 97 -15.37 -6.54 6.08
N SER A 98 -15.87 -6.50 4.84
CA SER A 98 -15.07 -6.66 3.63
C SER A 98 -14.00 -5.58 3.48
N ALA A 99 -14.34 -4.33 3.80
CA ALA A 99 -13.39 -3.23 3.77
C ALA A 99 -12.32 -3.36 4.87
N MET A 100 -12.68 -3.80 6.06
CA MET A 100 -11.72 -4.10 7.14
C MET A 100 -10.78 -5.23 6.73
N ASP A 101 -11.29 -6.30 6.14
CA ASP A 101 -10.48 -7.44 5.70
C ASP A 101 -9.47 -7.02 4.62
N THR A 102 -9.92 -6.27 3.61
CA THR A 102 -9.04 -5.84 2.51
C THR A 102 -8.08 -4.72 2.93
N ASN A 103 -8.57 -3.68 3.63
CA ASN A 103 -7.81 -2.45 3.87
C ASN A 103 -6.95 -2.50 5.14
N VAL A 104 -7.24 -3.39 6.08
CA VAL A 104 -6.54 -3.51 7.38
C VAL A 104 -5.85 -4.85 7.51
N PHE A 105 -6.63 -5.94 7.50
CA PHE A 105 -6.06 -7.27 7.74
C PHE A 105 -5.17 -7.72 6.58
N GLY A 106 -5.57 -7.43 5.34
CA GLY A 106 -4.77 -7.73 4.15
C GLY A 106 -3.34 -7.19 4.24
N PRO A 107 -3.13 -5.86 4.34
CA PRO A 107 -1.78 -5.29 4.45
C PRO A 107 -1.01 -5.76 5.69
N MET A 108 -1.70 -6.02 6.83
CA MET A 108 -1.03 -6.56 8.02
C MET A 108 -0.57 -8.01 7.81
N ARG A 109 -1.41 -8.89 7.23
CA ARG A 109 -1.03 -10.27 6.88
C ARG A 109 0.15 -10.31 5.90
N ILE A 110 0.17 -9.40 4.91
CA ILE A 110 1.29 -9.30 3.97
C ILE A 110 2.56 -8.82 4.68
N ALA A 111 2.46 -7.83 5.56
CA ALA A 111 3.60 -7.35 6.34
C ALA A 111 4.18 -8.48 7.24
N GLU A 112 3.32 -9.23 7.94
CA GLU A 112 3.74 -10.40 8.74
C GLU A 112 4.37 -11.51 7.89
N ALA A 113 3.78 -11.80 6.73
CA ALA A 113 4.29 -12.86 5.85
C ALA A 113 5.69 -12.55 5.30
N LEU A 114 5.96 -11.26 4.96
CA LEU A 114 7.17 -10.83 4.26
C LEU A 114 8.14 -10.03 5.16
N VAL A 115 7.92 -9.98 6.47
CA VAL A 115 8.77 -9.22 7.39
C VAL A 115 10.24 -9.62 7.30
N GLU A 116 10.55 -10.90 7.25
CA GLU A 116 11.93 -11.37 7.18
C GLU A 116 12.57 -11.03 5.81
N ASN A 117 11.81 -11.06 4.70
CA ASN A 117 12.30 -10.60 3.40
C ASN A 117 12.69 -9.12 3.43
N VAL A 118 11.94 -8.30 4.20
CA VAL A 118 12.26 -6.87 4.36
C VAL A 118 13.45 -6.68 5.31
N VAL A 119 13.54 -7.45 6.39
CA VAL A 119 14.66 -7.39 7.34
C VAL A 119 16.01 -7.74 6.68
N GLU A 120 16.01 -8.70 5.75
CA GLU A 120 17.22 -9.15 5.03
C GLU A 120 17.66 -8.18 3.92
N SER A 121 16.92 -7.11 3.64
CA SER A 121 17.25 -6.11 2.64
C SER A 121 18.08 -4.94 3.21
N ASP A 122 18.61 -4.10 2.32
CA ASP A 122 19.39 -2.92 2.72
C ASP A 122 18.50 -1.76 3.21
N ARG A 123 17.31 -1.56 2.58
CA ARG A 123 16.45 -0.39 2.86
C ARG A 123 15.47 -0.60 4.01
N LYS A 124 14.96 -1.82 4.19
CA LYS A 124 14.05 -2.22 5.26
C LYS A 124 12.78 -1.36 5.37
N GLN A 125 12.14 -1.09 4.23
CA GLN A 125 11.01 -0.17 4.19
C GLN A 125 9.69 -0.89 3.94
N MET A 126 8.67 -0.52 4.72
CA MET A 126 7.27 -0.92 4.52
C MET A 126 6.40 0.33 4.34
N VAL A 127 5.75 0.43 3.21
CA VAL A 127 4.90 1.55 2.82
C VAL A 127 3.45 1.08 2.78
N PHE A 128 2.55 1.84 3.40
CA PHE A 128 1.12 1.54 3.44
C PHE A 128 0.31 2.67 2.81
N ILE A 129 -0.43 2.36 1.77
CA ILE A 129 -1.31 3.34 1.14
C ILE A 129 -2.60 3.46 1.95
N THR A 130 -2.69 4.54 2.69
CA THR A 130 -3.85 4.92 3.48
C THR A 130 -4.60 6.10 2.82
N SER A 131 -5.21 6.95 3.60
CA SER A 131 -5.92 8.14 3.12
C SER A 131 -5.97 9.21 4.22
N ARG A 132 -5.97 10.48 3.83
CA ARG A 132 -6.32 11.61 4.71
C ARG A 132 -7.69 11.41 5.39
N MET A 133 -8.58 10.65 4.74
CA MET A 133 -9.87 10.25 5.33
C MET A 133 -9.74 9.34 6.55
N GLY A 134 -8.56 8.75 6.81
CA GLY A 134 -8.23 8.02 8.03
C GLY A 134 -7.76 8.90 9.18
N SER A 135 -7.61 10.21 8.98
CA SER A 135 -7.36 11.17 10.05
C SER A 135 -8.63 11.38 10.88
N ILE A 136 -8.52 11.23 12.20
CA ILE A 136 -9.60 11.53 13.14
C ILE A 136 -9.72 13.03 13.30
N THR A 137 -8.59 13.73 13.34
CA THR A 137 -8.53 15.21 13.46
C THR A 137 -9.19 15.91 12.27
N GLU A 138 -8.98 15.42 11.05
CA GLU A 138 -9.54 16.00 9.82
C GLU A 138 -10.82 15.26 9.35
N THR A 139 -11.58 14.65 10.27
CA THR A 139 -12.76 13.89 9.89
C THR A 139 -13.94 14.77 9.47
N SER A 140 -14.83 14.21 8.68
CA SER A 140 -16.09 14.82 8.28
C SER A 140 -17.19 13.77 8.19
N PRO A 141 -18.49 14.13 8.16
CA PRO A 141 -19.58 13.17 8.03
C PRO A 141 -19.45 12.24 6.82
N ASN A 142 -20.11 11.08 6.87
CA ASN A 142 -20.23 10.05 5.84
C ASN A 142 -18.96 9.19 5.63
N ALA A 143 -19.06 8.20 4.74
CA ALA A 143 -17.99 7.25 4.39
C ALA A 143 -17.43 6.48 5.61
N TYR A 144 -18.30 6.07 6.53
CA TYR A 144 -17.95 5.35 7.76
C TYR A 144 -17.04 4.17 7.50
N VAL A 145 -17.39 3.33 6.53
CA VAL A 145 -16.67 2.12 6.14
C VAL A 145 -15.23 2.43 5.76
N TYR A 146 -15.04 3.39 4.85
CA TYR A 146 -13.70 3.73 4.36
C TYR A 146 -12.87 4.45 5.42
N ARG A 147 -13.43 5.49 6.06
CA ARG A 147 -12.72 6.27 7.08
C ARG A 147 -12.24 5.41 8.23
N SER A 148 -13.14 4.57 8.79
CA SER A 148 -12.78 3.70 9.91
C SER A 148 -11.74 2.65 9.52
N SER A 149 -11.82 2.08 8.30
CA SER A 149 -10.80 1.13 7.84
C SER A 149 -9.43 1.80 7.69
N LYS A 150 -9.36 3.03 7.18
CA LYS A 150 -8.08 3.74 7.04
C LYS A 150 -7.53 4.25 8.38
N ALA A 151 -8.39 4.65 9.32
CA ALA A 151 -7.99 4.96 10.69
C ALA A 151 -7.47 3.73 11.44
N ALA A 152 -8.12 2.57 11.27
CA ALA A 152 -7.67 1.31 11.84
C ALA A 152 -6.31 0.87 11.25
N LEU A 153 -6.12 0.99 9.93
CA LEU A 153 -4.82 0.75 9.30
C LEU A 153 -3.74 1.69 9.87
N ASN A 154 -4.06 2.98 10.01
CA ASN A 154 -3.14 3.96 10.58
C ASN A 154 -2.66 3.53 11.97
N MET A 155 -3.58 3.15 12.85
CA MET A 155 -3.25 2.67 14.19
C MET A 155 -2.41 1.39 14.16
N ALA A 156 -2.81 0.38 13.37
CA ALA A 156 -2.11 -0.90 13.28
C ALA A 156 -0.66 -0.72 12.80
N VAL A 157 -0.46 0.09 11.76
CA VAL A 157 0.89 0.37 11.23
C VAL A 157 1.71 1.20 12.22
N LYS A 158 1.09 2.14 12.95
CA LYS A 158 1.78 2.90 14.00
C LYS A 158 2.29 1.98 15.11
N CYS A 159 1.48 1.05 15.59
CA CYS A 159 1.90 0.04 16.57
C CYS A 159 3.05 -0.82 16.02
N MET A 160 2.88 -1.35 14.81
CA MET A 160 3.91 -2.17 14.14
C MET A 160 5.23 -1.41 13.96
N SER A 161 5.18 -0.13 13.62
CA SER A 161 6.38 0.70 13.45
C SER A 161 7.23 0.81 14.71
N LEU A 162 6.59 0.88 15.88
CA LEU A 162 7.28 0.90 17.18
C LEU A 162 7.86 -0.47 17.51
N GLU A 163 7.12 -1.53 17.26
CA GLU A 163 7.54 -2.90 17.60
C GLU A 163 8.71 -3.37 16.72
N LEU A 164 8.70 -3.04 15.41
CA LEU A 164 9.73 -3.46 14.48
C LEU A 164 10.92 -2.48 14.35
N ALA A 165 10.94 -1.39 15.09
CA ALA A 165 12.01 -0.40 15.05
C ALA A 165 13.39 -1.01 15.41
N ASN A 166 13.43 -1.98 16.33
CA ASN A 166 14.65 -2.69 16.73
C ASN A 166 15.22 -3.60 15.62
N LYS A 167 14.39 -4.01 14.62
CA LYS A 167 14.83 -4.72 13.43
C LYS A 167 15.33 -3.77 12.33
N GLY A 168 15.28 -2.46 12.56
CA GLY A 168 15.66 -1.43 11.60
C GLY A 168 14.60 -1.14 10.53
N ILE A 169 13.38 -1.68 10.66
CA ILE A 169 12.29 -1.44 9.70
C ILE A 169 11.79 0.00 9.83
N ILE A 170 11.54 0.61 8.68
CA ILE A 170 10.90 1.92 8.53
C ILE A 170 9.51 1.68 7.94
N ALA A 171 8.47 1.85 8.74
CA ALA A 171 7.07 1.72 8.30
C ALA A 171 6.41 3.09 8.19
N VAL A 172 5.89 3.44 7.01
CA VAL A 172 5.31 4.76 6.73
C VAL A 172 3.94 4.62 6.07
N LEU A 173 3.05 5.52 6.43
CA LEU A 173 1.70 5.63 5.90
C LEU A 173 1.60 6.79 4.92
N PHE A 174 1.06 6.54 3.71
CA PHE A 174 0.85 7.59 2.70
C PHE A 174 -0.61 7.81 2.35
N HIS A 175 -0.99 9.08 2.35
CA HIS A 175 -2.14 9.56 1.59
C HIS A 175 -1.68 9.93 0.17
N PRO A 176 -2.18 9.25 -0.87
CA PRO A 176 -1.74 9.48 -2.25
C PRO A 176 -2.27 10.78 -2.89
N GLY A 177 -3.10 11.55 -2.16
CA GLY A 177 -3.91 12.62 -2.73
C GLY A 177 -5.28 12.10 -3.21
N HIS A 178 -6.14 13.00 -3.69
CA HIS A 178 -7.34 12.61 -4.44
C HIS A 178 -6.92 12.43 -5.90
N VAL A 179 -6.74 11.18 -6.33
CA VAL A 179 -6.05 10.81 -7.56
C VAL A 179 -7.02 10.31 -8.63
N GLN A 180 -6.79 10.68 -9.89
CA GLN A 180 -7.54 10.24 -11.08
C GLN A 180 -7.33 8.73 -11.32
N THR A 181 -8.16 7.93 -10.68
CA THR A 181 -8.22 6.46 -10.78
C THR A 181 -9.68 6.04 -10.79
N ASP A 182 -9.97 4.76 -11.03
CA ASP A 182 -11.34 4.23 -10.90
C ASP A 182 -11.94 4.54 -9.52
N MET A 183 -11.13 4.56 -8.48
CA MET A 183 -11.56 4.87 -7.12
C MET A 183 -11.79 6.36 -6.88
N GLY A 184 -10.92 7.22 -7.42
CA GLY A 184 -10.96 8.67 -7.17
C GLY A 184 -11.82 9.45 -8.15
N GLY A 185 -12.12 8.87 -9.32
CA GLY A 185 -12.87 9.51 -10.40
C GLY A 185 -12.01 10.38 -11.32
N ALA A 186 -12.50 10.62 -12.54
CA ALA A 186 -11.77 11.36 -13.57
C ALA A 186 -11.56 12.86 -13.24
N SER A 187 -12.41 13.43 -12.37
CA SER A 187 -12.35 14.85 -11.96
C SER A 187 -11.41 15.10 -10.77
N ALA A 188 -10.74 14.07 -10.25
CA ALA A 188 -9.81 14.25 -9.14
C ALA A 188 -8.64 15.17 -9.53
N PRO A 189 -8.13 16.02 -8.60
CA PRO A 189 -7.16 17.05 -8.94
C PRO A 189 -5.73 16.54 -9.19
N VAL A 190 -5.41 15.33 -8.73
CA VAL A 190 -4.06 14.77 -8.82
C VAL A 190 -4.03 13.66 -9.86
N ILE A 191 -3.08 13.69 -10.78
CA ILE A 191 -2.86 12.55 -11.70
C ILE A 191 -1.97 11.48 -11.06
N PRO A 192 -2.12 10.19 -11.42
CA PRO A 192 -1.32 9.10 -10.85
C PRO A 192 0.17 9.37 -10.90
N LYS A 193 0.67 9.84 -12.03
CA LYS A 193 2.09 10.17 -12.25
C LYS A 193 2.64 11.13 -11.18
N THR A 194 1.93 12.20 -10.88
CA THR A 194 2.35 13.21 -9.88
C THR A 194 2.32 12.63 -8.47
N SER A 195 1.25 11.91 -8.12
CA SER A 195 1.12 11.27 -6.82
C SER A 195 2.27 10.28 -6.54
N ILE A 196 2.54 9.39 -7.51
CA ILE A 196 3.58 8.38 -7.33
C ILE A 196 4.98 8.99 -7.35
N ALA A 197 5.26 9.95 -8.22
CA ALA A 197 6.55 10.65 -8.22
C ALA A 197 6.85 11.32 -6.86
N GLY A 198 5.83 11.92 -6.24
CA GLY A 198 5.96 12.50 -4.90
C GLY A 198 6.26 11.45 -3.84
N MET A 199 5.45 10.37 -3.76
CA MET A 199 5.66 9.28 -2.81
C MET A 199 7.01 8.58 -3.03
N LYS A 200 7.37 8.25 -4.27
CA LYS A 200 8.66 7.63 -4.62
C LYS A 200 9.83 8.49 -4.15
N LYS A 201 9.77 9.80 -4.37
CA LYS A 201 10.79 10.74 -3.87
C LYS A 201 10.99 10.63 -2.35
N GLN A 202 9.89 10.54 -1.58
CA GLN A 202 9.97 10.35 -0.13
C GLN A 202 10.56 8.98 0.22
N ILE A 203 10.05 7.89 -0.38
CA ILE A 203 10.51 6.51 -0.17
C ILE A 203 12.03 6.39 -0.36
N LEU A 204 12.57 6.97 -1.43
CA LEU A 204 13.99 6.92 -1.72
C LEU A 204 14.87 7.63 -0.69
N ASN A 205 14.31 8.57 0.08
CA ASN A 205 15.01 9.39 1.07
C ASN A 205 14.67 9.07 2.53
N PHE A 206 13.85 8.05 2.81
CA PHE A 206 13.50 7.70 4.19
C PHE A 206 14.70 7.31 5.03
N THR A 207 14.66 7.75 6.26
CA THR A 207 15.55 7.38 7.36
C THR A 207 14.71 6.90 8.55
N GLN A 208 15.35 6.39 9.60
CA GLN A 208 14.66 5.98 10.82
C GLN A 208 13.82 7.09 11.49
N LYS A 209 14.08 8.36 11.18
CA LYS A 209 13.29 9.50 11.68
C LYS A 209 11.85 9.50 11.12
N ASN A 210 11.66 8.91 9.94
CA ASN A 210 10.35 8.84 9.30
C ASN A 210 9.50 7.64 9.76
N ASN A 211 10.08 6.76 10.62
CA ASN A 211 9.36 5.58 11.07
C ASN A 211 8.08 5.94 11.83
N GLY A 212 6.96 5.40 11.41
CA GLY A 212 5.64 5.65 11.98
C GLY A 212 5.03 7.00 11.60
N GLU A 213 5.49 7.67 10.54
CA GLU A 213 4.88 8.91 10.06
C GLU A 213 3.67 8.63 9.16
N PHE A 214 2.73 9.58 9.19
CA PHE A 214 1.58 9.64 8.29
C PHE A 214 1.74 10.86 7.38
N LEU A 215 2.02 10.62 6.10
CA LEU A 215 2.41 11.62 5.12
C LEU A 215 1.41 11.74 3.97
N SER A 216 1.31 12.92 3.42
CA SER A 216 0.77 13.14 2.08
C SER A 216 1.84 12.78 1.02
N TYR A 217 1.40 12.53 -0.22
CA TYR A 217 2.30 12.21 -1.34
C TYR A 217 3.42 13.24 -1.58
N ASP A 218 3.19 14.49 -1.20
CA ASP A 218 4.14 15.60 -1.31
C ASP A 218 5.09 15.73 -0.10
N GLY A 219 4.98 14.83 0.88
CA GLY A 219 5.83 14.77 2.07
C GLY A 219 5.32 15.59 3.26
N GLN A 220 4.15 16.22 3.16
CA GLN A 220 3.55 16.92 4.30
C GLN A 220 3.02 15.93 5.34
N LEU A 221 3.25 16.20 6.63
CA LEU A 221 2.66 15.43 7.73
C LEU A 221 1.14 15.64 7.77
N ILE A 222 0.42 14.55 7.97
CA ILE A 222 -1.03 14.57 8.18
C ILE A 222 -1.29 14.28 9.67
N PRO A 223 -2.16 15.07 10.34
CA PRO A 223 -2.53 14.76 11.72
C PRO A 223 -3.33 13.46 11.79
N TRP A 224 -3.16 12.79 12.94
CA TRP A 224 -3.84 11.51 13.21
C TRP A 224 -5.36 11.63 13.36
#